data_9c75459a87664f21c7ec9c031bda31b0
#
_entry.id   9c75459a87664f21c7ec9c031bda31b0
#
_cell.length_a   1.000
_cell.length_b   1.000
_cell.length_c   1.000
_cell.angle_alpha   90.00
_cell.angle_beta   90.00
_cell.angle_gamma   90.00
#
_symmetry.space_group_name_H-M   'P 1'
#
loop_
_entity.id
_entity.type
_entity.pdbx_description
1 polymer ?
#
loop_
_entity_poly.entity_id
_entity_poly.type
_entity_poly.pdbx_seq_one_letter_code
_entity_poly.pdbx_strand_id
1 'polypeptide(L)'
;MSKQATAGERFRAALASEQPLQIIGAINAHHALLAKRAGFKAIYLSGGGVAAGSLGLPDLGINTLDDVLTDVRRITDVCDTPLIVDIDTGFGP
;
A
#
# COMPACT_ATOMS: atom_id res chain seq x y z
N MET A 1 -26.44 -7.82 -11.25
CA MET A 1 -25.51 -7.01 -10.48
C MET A 1 -24.10 -7.52 -10.70
N SER A 2 -23.21 -6.68 -11.23
CA SER A 2 -21.85 -7.12 -11.48
C SER A 2 -21.08 -7.20 -10.16
N LYS A 3 -20.30 -8.26 -9.99
CA LYS A 3 -19.48 -8.47 -8.82
C LYS A 3 -18.22 -7.61 -8.93
N GLN A 4 -17.91 -6.83 -7.92
CA GLN A 4 -16.67 -6.08 -7.91
C GLN A 4 -15.48 -7.02 -7.83
N ALA A 5 -14.41 -6.68 -8.54
CA ALA A 5 -13.15 -7.40 -8.46
C ALA A 5 -12.57 -7.27 -7.05
N THR A 6 -12.02 -8.36 -6.53
CA THR A 6 -11.32 -8.34 -5.25
C THR A 6 -10.00 -7.59 -5.38
N ALA A 7 -9.40 -7.22 -4.24
CA ALA A 7 -8.09 -6.55 -4.24
C ALA A 7 -7.03 -7.43 -4.92
N GLY A 8 -7.03 -8.74 -4.64
CA GLY A 8 -6.10 -9.66 -5.28
C GLY A 8 -6.31 -9.80 -6.79
N GLU A 9 -7.57 -9.81 -7.23
CA GLU A 9 -7.89 -9.84 -8.66
C GLU A 9 -7.39 -8.58 -9.36
N ARG A 10 -7.60 -7.41 -8.75
CA ARG A 10 -7.09 -6.14 -9.30
C ARG A 10 -5.57 -6.13 -9.39
N PHE A 11 -4.90 -6.68 -8.39
CA PHE A 11 -3.44 -6.77 -8.40
C PHE A 11 -2.95 -7.69 -9.53
N ARG A 12 -3.56 -8.85 -9.68
CA ARG A 12 -3.22 -9.78 -10.77
C ARG A 12 -3.49 -9.16 -12.15
N ALA A 13 -4.56 -8.38 -12.27
CA ALA A 13 -4.85 -7.66 -13.51
C ALA A 13 -3.76 -6.63 -13.82
N ALA A 14 -3.23 -5.93 -12.81
CA ALA A 14 -2.13 -5.00 -12.99
C ALA A 14 -0.87 -5.71 -13.46
N LEU A 15 -0.56 -6.88 -12.88
CA LEU A 15 0.59 -7.70 -13.31
C LEU A 15 0.46 -8.12 -14.78
N ALA A 16 -0.76 -8.44 -15.22
CA ALA A 16 -0.99 -8.84 -16.60
C ALA A 16 -0.92 -7.66 -17.57
N SER A 17 -1.31 -6.46 -17.13
CA SER A 17 -1.38 -5.28 -18.01
C SER A 17 -0.02 -4.62 -18.22
N GLU A 18 0.92 -4.77 -17.30
CA GLU A 18 2.26 -4.19 -17.39
C GLU A 18 3.32 -5.24 -17.09
N GLN A 19 4.30 -5.39 -17.97
CA GLN A 19 5.37 -6.36 -17.83
C GLN A 19 6.70 -5.72 -18.19
N PRO A 20 7.53 -5.35 -17.18
CA PRO A 20 7.30 -5.56 -15.75
C PRO A 20 6.34 -4.52 -15.15
N LEU A 21 5.65 -4.93 -14.09
CA LEU A 21 4.81 -4.00 -13.34
C LEU A 21 5.69 -3.10 -12.47
N GLN A 22 5.56 -1.79 -12.67
CA GLN A 22 6.24 -0.82 -11.83
C GLN A 22 5.37 -0.50 -10.61
N ILE A 23 5.94 -0.65 -9.42
CA ILE A 23 5.25 -0.42 -8.16
C ILE A 23 5.97 0.72 -7.45
N ILE A 24 5.23 1.78 -7.14
CA ILE A 24 5.80 2.95 -6.45
C ILE A 24 5.47 2.90 -4.96
N GLY A 25 6.44 3.30 -4.14
CA GLY A 25 6.22 3.42 -2.70
C GLY A 25 5.34 4.61 -2.35
N ALA A 26 4.45 4.40 -1.38
CA ALA A 26 3.62 5.44 -0.81
C ALA A 26 3.57 5.25 0.69
N ILE A 27 3.47 6.33 1.46
CA ILE A 27 3.45 6.26 2.92
C ILE A 27 2.17 6.81 3.51
N ASN A 28 1.28 7.36 2.69
CA ASN A 28 0.00 7.91 3.16
C ASN A 28 -0.98 8.00 1.99
N ALA A 29 -2.22 8.39 2.33
CA ALA A 29 -3.31 8.46 1.36
C ALA A 29 -3.03 9.50 0.25
N HIS A 30 -2.41 10.63 0.59
CA HIS A 30 -2.08 11.65 -0.40
C HIS A 30 -1.09 11.12 -1.43
N HIS A 31 -0.04 10.42 -0.99
CA HIS A 31 0.92 9.80 -1.90
C HIS A 31 0.27 8.76 -2.81
N ALA A 32 -0.68 7.98 -2.26
CA ALA A 32 -1.40 6.99 -3.05
C ALA A 32 -2.21 7.65 -4.18
N LEU A 33 -2.88 8.75 -3.88
CA LEU A 33 -3.63 9.50 -4.89
C LEU A 33 -2.72 10.10 -5.97
N LEU A 34 -1.56 10.62 -5.58
CA LEU A 34 -0.57 11.13 -6.53
C LEU A 34 -0.05 10.02 -7.44
N ALA A 35 0.22 8.84 -6.87
CA ALA A 35 0.67 7.68 -7.63
C ALA A 35 -0.37 7.26 -8.66
N LYS A 36 -1.64 7.23 -8.27
CA LYS A 36 -2.74 6.91 -9.18
C LYS A 36 -2.83 7.93 -10.32
N ARG A 37 -2.73 9.22 -10.01
CA ARG A 37 -2.74 10.29 -11.03
C ARG A 37 -1.57 10.18 -12.00
N ALA A 38 -0.41 9.74 -11.51
CA ALA A 38 0.77 9.56 -12.34
C ALA A 38 0.68 8.34 -13.24
N GLY A 39 -0.33 7.50 -13.06
CA GLY A 39 -0.57 6.34 -13.92
C GLY A 39 0.02 5.03 -13.40
N PHE A 40 0.51 4.98 -12.18
CA PHE A 40 0.99 3.73 -11.60
C PHE A 40 -0.16 2.77 -11.35
N LYS A 41 0.05 1.49 -11.67
CA LYS A 41 -0.99 0.45 -11.58
C LYS A 41 -0.97 -0.30 -10.26
N ALA A 42 0.06 -0.09 -9.44
CA ALA A 42 0.18 -0.67 -8.11
C ALA A 42 1.04 0.21 -7.23
N ILE A 43 0.78 0.16 -5.92
CA ILE A 43 1.54 0.93 -4.93
C ILE A 43 1.99 0.01 -3.80
N TYR A 44 3.05 0.40 -3.11
CA TYR A 44 3.66 -0.34 -2.02
C TYR A 44 3.69 0.53 -0.77
N LEU A 45 3.06 0.05 0.29
CA LEU A 45 3.12 0.73 1.59
C LEU A 45 4.33 0.21 2.35
N SER A 46 5.33 1.08 2.50
CA SER A 46 6.58 0.74 3.18
C SER A 46 6.42 0.87 4.69
N GLY A 47 6.72 -0.20 5.42
CA GLY A 47 6.74 -0.17 6.89
C GLY A 47 7.72 0.86 7.42
N GLY A 48 8.92 0.94 6.83
CA GLY A 48 9.91 1.95 7.20
C GLY A 48 9.45 3.37 6.89
N GLY A 49 8.79 3.55 5.74
CA GLY A 49 8.22 4.84 5.37
C GLY A 49 7.11 5.28 6.32
N VAL A 50 6.25 4.36 6.75
CA VAL A 50 5.21 4.65 7.73
C VAL A 50 5.83 5.04 9.07
N ALA A 51 6.84 4.30 9.53
CA ALA A 51 7.52 4.62 10.78
C ALA A 51 8.12 6.02 10.74
N ALA A 52 8.85 6.35 9.68
CA ALA A 52 9.51 7.64 9.54
C ALA A 52 8.52 8.77 9.27
N GLY A 53 7.56 8.55 8.38
CA GLY A 53 6.65 9.59 7.90
C GLY A 53 5.44 9.81 8.80
N SER A 54 4.80 8.75 9.28
CA SER A 54 3.59 8.87 10.10
C SER A 54 3.88 8.95 11.58
N LEU A 55 4.90 8.21 12.05
CA LEU A 55 5.21 8.11 13.48
C LEU A 55 6.47 8.88 13.87
N GLY A 56 7.29 9.28 12.90
CA GLY A 56 8.57 9.94 13.18
C GLY A 56 9.59 9.02 13.83
N LEU A 57 9.48 7.72 13.61
CA LEU A 57 10.33 6.71 14.24
C LEU A 57 11.24 6.05 13.19
N PRO A 58 12.43 5.57 13.61
CA PRO A 58 13.29 4.81 12.70
C PRO A 58 12.67 3.44 12.40
N ASP A 59 13.06 2.84 11.26
CA ASP A 59 12.59 1.52 10.85
C ASP A 59 13.34 0.42 11.60
N LEU A 60 12.95 0.22 12.84
CA LEU A 60 13.56 -0.78 13.74
C LEU A 60 12.53 -1.83 14.21
N GLY A 61 11.41 -1.94 13.51
CA GLY A 61 10.35 -2.90 13.86
C GLY A 61 9.60 -2.54 15.13
N ILE A 62 9.58 -1.26 15.50
CA ILE A 62 8.94 -0.79 16.73
C ILE A 62 7.50 -0.33 16.53
N ASN A 63 7.05 -0.17 15.29
CA ASN A 63 5.65 0.11 15.03
C ASN A 63 4.83 -1.19 15.05
N THR A 64 3.56 -1.08 15.38
CA THR A 64 2.66 -2.24 15.49
C THR A 64 1.88 -2.47 14.20
N LEU A 65 1.23 -3.63 14.10
CA LEU A 65 0.32 -3.92 13.01
C LEU A 65 -0.79 -2.86 12.90
N ASP A 66 -1.31 -2.40 14.04
CA ASP A 66 -2.36 -1.37 14.05
C ASP A 66 -1.87 -0.05 13.46
N ASP A 67 -0.62 0.32 13.69
CA ASP A 67 -0.01 1.52 13.10
C ASP A 67 -0.04 1.44 11.57
N VAL A 68 0.34 0.29 11.02
CA VAL A 68 0.35 0.07 9.57
C VAL A 68 -1.09 0.01 9.04
N LEU A 69 -1.98 -0.69 9.74
CA LEU A 69 -3.38 -0.83 9.32
C LEU A 69 -4.11 0.51 9.27
N THR A 70 -3.76 1.44 10.13
CA THR A 70 -4.34 2.79 10.11
C THR A 70 -4.09 3.45 8.75
N ASP A 71 -2.86 3.41 8.24
CA ASP A 71 -2.56 3.98 6.94
C ASP A 71 -3.12 3.15 5.79
N VAL A 72 -3.17 1.82 5.93
CA VAL A 72 -3.84 0.97 4.93
C VAL A 72 -5.31 1.37 4.77
N ARG A 73 -6.02 1.56 5.88
CA ARG A 73 -7.44 1.99 5.85
C ARG A 73 -7.60 3.36 5.19
N ARG A 74 -6.73 4.31 5.53
CA ARG A 74 -6.76 5.65 4.93
C ARG A 74 -6.55 5.60 3.42
N ILE A 75 -5.59 4.80 2.98
CA ILE A 75 -5.29 4.65 1.55
C ILE A 75 -6.45 3.97 0.83
N THR A 76 -6.95 2.85 1.34
CA THR A 76 -7.99 2.07 0.66
C THR A 76 -9.35 2.78 0.65
N ASP A 77 -9.57 3.71 1.58
CA ASP A 77 -10.80 4.50 1.59
C ASP A 77 -10.87 5.48 0.41
N VAL A 78 -9.73 5.95 -0.09
CA VAL A 78 -9.69 6.99 -1.12
C VAL A 78 -9.08 6.53 -2.43
N CYS A 79 -8.48 5.35 -2.49
CA CYS A 79 -7.74 4.88 -3.65
C CYS A 79 -8.01 3.39 -3.88
N ASP A 80 -8.36 3.03 -5.11
CA ASP A 80 -8.63 1.64 -5.50
C ASP A 80 -7.45 0.97 -6.20
N THR A 81 -6.33 1.67 -6.35
CA THR A 81 -5.12 1.11 -6.95
C THR A 81 -4.62 -0.05 -6.10
N PRO A 82 -4.25 -1.20 -6.72
CA PRO A 82 -3.73 -2.34 -5.98
C PRO A 82 -2.60 -1.96 -5.04
N LEU A 83 -2.64 -2.48 -3.82
CA LEU A 83 -1.73 -2.13 -2.73
C LEU A 83 -1.03 -3.38 -2.22
N ILE A 84 0.31 -3.33 -2.15
CA ILE A 84 1.12 -4.30 -1.42
C ILE A 84 1.55 -3.65 -0.11
N VAL A 85 1.39 -4.37 0.99
CA VAL A 85 1.72 -3.86 2.33
C VAL A 85 2.89 -4.64 2.91
N ASP A 86 3.90 -3.92 3.40
CA ASP A 86 5.01 -4.50 4.13
C ASP A 86 4.57 -4.75 5.57
N ILE A 87 4.52 -6.00 5.98
CA ILE A 87 4.14 -6.38 7.35
C ILE A 87 5.30 -7.04 8.10
N ASP A 88 6.53 -6.93 7.60
CA ASP A 88 7.71 -7.55 8.18
C ASP A 88 7.45 -9.04 8.49
N THR A 89 7.49 -9.43 9.79
CA THR A 89 7.19 -10.80 10.23
C THR A 89 5.77 -10.94 10.79
N GLY A 90 4.88 -9.98 10.52
CA GLY A 90 3.50 -9.99 11.00
C GLY A 90 3.30 -9.22 12.31
N PHE A 91 4.35 -8.56 12.82
CA PHE A 91 4.31 -7.70 14.02
C PHE A 91 3.95 -8.47 15.29
N GLY A 92 4.39 -9.72 15.40
CA GLY A 92 4.15 -10.48 16.61
C GLY A 92 4.77 -11.88 16.56
N PRO A 93 4.72 -12.59 17.68
CA PRO A 93 5.21 -13.96 17.74
C PRO A 93 4.34 -14.90 16.92
#